data_f50a2678b0d7ce048ea0a2bc60628efe
#
_entry.id   f50a2678b0d7ce048ea0a2bc60628efe
#
_cell.length_a   1.000
_cell.length_b   1.000
_cell.length_c   1.000
_cell.angle_alpha   90.00
_cell.angle_beta   90.00
_cell.angle_gamma   90.00
#
_symmetry.space_group_name_H-M   'P 1'
#
loop_
_entity.id
_entity.type
_entity.pdbx_description
1 polymer ?
#
loop_
_entity_poly.entity_id
_entity_poly.type
_entity_poly.pdbx_seq_one_letter_code
_entity_poly.pdbx_strand_id
1 'polypeptide(L)'
;MSETADPLRRLLEAVLADPHDSLDAMAAGAHSSLHHFARQVRAGAGESPVALRRRVLLERAAWQLQSGSTVTDAAFAAGYDSVEGFIRAFARAYGHSPSQLPATVGHWLPSPNGLHFHSPTVLYIEDGHEESTGDVLALQVQHDAADIGALLAAVEGLSAEEYRKVRLAGSTPRHWDGPDESLAQVMWHLVHSTE
;
A
#
# COMPACT_ATOMS: atom_id res chain seq x y z
N MET A 1 0.45 -25.96 10.89
CA MET A 1 1.28 -25.97 9.66
C MET A 1 1.94 -24.59 9.62
N SER A 2 3.25 -24.52 9.85
CA SER A 2 3.98 -23.24 9.82
C SER A 2 4.01 -22.74 8.38
N GLU A 3 3.29 -21.67 8.12
CA GLU A 3 3.41 -20.86 6.92
C GLU A 3 4.84 -20.37 6.87
N THR A 4 5.61 -20.90 5.93
CA THR A 4 6.98 -20.43 5.65
C THR A 4 6.81 -19.04 5.05
N ALA A 5 6.78 -18.01 5.91
CA ALA A 5 6.68 -16.63 5.46
C ALA A 5 7.75 -16.38 4.37
N ASP A 6 7.32 -15.90 3.22
CA ASP A 6 8.19 -15.57 2.08
C ASP A 6 9.40 -14.77 2.57
N PRO A 7 10.64 -15.21 2.26
CA PRO A 7 11.83 -14.50 2.67
C PRO A 7 11.85 -13.03 2.26
N LEU A 8 11.34 -12.70 1.08
CA LEU A 8 11.23 -11.32 0.60
C LEU A 8 10.25 -10.52 1.45
N ARG A 9 9.09 -11.07 1.76
CA ARG A 9 8.09 -10.42 2.63
C ARG A 9 8.69 -9.99 3.97
N ARG A 10 9.43 -10.87 4.65
CA ARG A 10 10.10 -10.54 5.92
C ARG A 10 11.12 -9.40 5.79
N LEU A 11 11.86 -9.36 4.67
CA LEU A 11 12.80 -8.26 4.40
C LEU A 11 12.05 -6.94 4.19
N LEU A 12 10.94 -6.96 3.46
CA LEU A 12 10.11 -5.80 3.21
C LEU A 12 9.43 -5.30 4.48
N GLU A 13 8.92 -6.19 5.32
CA GLU A 13 8.38 -5.86 6.63
C GLU A 13 9.44 -5.14 7.50
N ALA A 14 10.69 -5.63 7.51
CA ALA A 14 11.78 -4.98 8.24
C ALA A 14 12.15 -3.60 7.66
N VAL A 15 12.09 -3.43 6.33
CA VAL A 15 12.33 -2.13 5.67
C VAL A 15 11.26 -1.11 6.06
N LEU A 16 10.00 -1.53 6.16
CA LEU A 16 8.86 -0.62 6.33
C LEU A 16 8.38 -0.49 7.77
N ALA A 17 8.87 -1.33 8.69
CA ALA A 17 8.50 -1.26 10.10
C ALA A 17 8.86 0.10 10.72
N ASP A 18 7.94 0.63 11.52
CA ASP A 18 8.23 1.74 12.42
C ASP A 18 8.75 1.17 13.76
N PRO A 19 9.81 1.67 14.35
CA PRO A 19 10.56 2.90 14.02
C PRO A 19 11.90 2.65 13.28
N HIS A 20 11.96 1.75 12.30
CA HIS A 20 13.21 1.42 11.58
C HIS A 20 13.59 2.55 10.61
N ASP A 21 14.17 3.64 11.13
CA ASP A 21 14.59 4.82 10.38
C ASP A 21 15.99 4.71 9.76
N SER A 22 16.80 3.75 10.23
CA SER A 22 18.17 3.53 9.76
C SER A 22 18.38 2.14 9.16
N LEU A 23 19.40 2.01 8.32
CA LEU A 23 19.74 0.71 7.73
C LEU A 23 20.12 -0.33 8.79
N ASP A 24 20.77 0.11 9.86
CA ASP A 24 21.12 -0.76 11.00
C ASP A 24 19.89 -1.28 11.72
N ALA A 25 18.89 -0.42 11.97
CA ALA A 25 17.62 -0.78 12.60
C ALA A 25 16.84 -1.77 11.72
N MET A 26 16.77 -1.54 10.41
CA MET A 26 16.13 -2.45 9.46
C MET A 26 16.80 -3.83 9.45
N ALA A 27 18.13 -3.86 9.39
CA ALA A 27 18.91 -5.11 9.39
C ALA A 27 18.74 -5.87 10.71
N ALA A 28 18.74 -5.18 11.84
CA ALA A 28 18.50 -5.76 13.16
C ALA A 28 17.07 -6.35 13.25
N GLY A 29 16.06 -5.65 12.76
CA GLY A 29 14.68 -6.14 12.68
C GLY A 29 14.53 -7.40 11.83
N ALA A 30 15.33 -7.54 10.79
CA ALA A 30 15.41 -8.76 9.98
C ALA A 30 16.35 -9.84 10.56
N HIS A 31 16.91 -9.66 11.74
CA HIS A 31 17.94 -10.56 12.34
C HIS A 31 19.09 -10.87 11.38
N SER A 32 19.55 -9.88 10.62
CA SER A 32 20.55 -10.02 9.58
C SER A 32 21.73 -9.06 9.76
N SER A 33 22.89 -9.41 9.22
CA SER A 33 23.97 -8.41 9.13
C SER A 33 23.63 -7.36 8.07
N LEU A 34 24.08 -6.14 8.28
CA LEU A 34 23.83 -4.98 7.43
C LEU A 34 24.11 -5.25 5.93
N HIS A 35 25.27 -5.84 5.63
CA HIS A 35 25.65 -6.16 4.25
C HIS A 35 24.79 -7.26 3.62
N HIS A 36 24.44 -8.28 4.40
CA HIS A 36 23.60 -9.37 3.92
C HIS A 36 22.18 -8.88 3.65
N PHE A 37 21.61 -8.13 4.60
CA PHE A 37 20.29 -7.49 4.47
C PHE A 37 20.21 -6.59 3.23
N ALA A 38 21.14 -5.63 3.09
CA ALA A 38 21.14 -4.72 1.96
C ALA A 38 21.25 -5.43 0.61
N ARG A 39 22.07 -6.50 0.54
CA ARG A 39 22.20 -7.32 -0.66
C ARG A 39 20.93 -8.09 -1.00
N GLN A 40 20.28 -8.69 -0.01
CA GLN A 40 19.03 -9.43 -0.20
C GLN A 40 17.88 -8.52 -0.64
N VAL A 41 17.71 -7.37 0.03
CA VAL A 41 16.69 -6.39 -0.37
C VAL A 41 16.97 -5.89 -1.79
N ARG A 42 18.23 -5.60 -2.13
CA ARG A 42 18.57 -5.16 -3.49
C ARG A 42 18.32 -6.24 -4.54
N ALA A 43 18.55 -7.49 -4.22
CA ALA A 43 18.27 -8.61 -5.13
C ALA A 43 16.76 -8.81 -5.36
N GLY A 44 15.94 -8.66 -4.30
CA GLY A 44 14.50 -8.82 -4.40
C GLY A 44 13.76 -7.57 -4.89
N ALA A 45 14.15 -6.39 -4.42
CA ALA A 45 13.46 -5.13 -4.74
C ALA A 45 14.12 -4.29 -5.84
N GLY A 46 15.30 -4.66 -6.33
CA GLY A 46 16.03 -3.89 -7.34
C GLY A 46 16.67 -2.61 -6.84
N GLU A 47 16.40 -2.19 -5.61
CA GLU A 47 16.86 -0.94 -5.02
C GLU A 47 17.38 -1.15 -3.57
N SER A 48 18.09 -0.14 -3.03
CA SER A 48 18.58 -0.25 -1.66
C SER A 48 17.45 -0.12 -0.63
N PRO A 49 17.59 -0.70 0.58
CA PRO A 49 16.56 -0.62 1.64
C PRO A 49 16.09 0.82 1.91
N VAL A 50 17.05 1.76 2.01
CA VAL A 50 16.74 3.17 2.27
C VAL A 50 16.00 3.83 1.10
N ALA A 51 16.35 3.48 -0.15
CA ALA A 51 15.65 3.99 -1.33
C ALA A 51 14.23 3.44 -1.41
N LEU A 52 14.07 2.13 -1.23
CA LEU A 52 12.78 1.45 -1.17
C LEU A 52 11.87 2.08 -0.11
N ARG A 53 12.35 2.18 1.15
CA ARG A 53 11.57 2.78 2.23
C ARG A 53 11.13 4.20 1.88
N ARG A 54 12.05 5.04 1.42
CA ARG A 54 11.75 6.42 1.06
C ARG A 54 10.68 6.50 -0.03
N ARG A 55 10.80 5.69 -1.07
CA ARG A 55 9.85 5.67 -2.18
C ARG A 55 8.46 5.23 -1.74
N VAL A 56 8.35 4.10 -1.03
CA VAL A 56 7.07 3.57 -0.55
C VAL A 56 6.39 4.53 0.44
N LEU A 57 7.16 5.19 1.32
CA LEU A 57 6.60 6.18 2.24
C LEU A 57 6.12 7.45 1.52
N LEU A 58 6.79 7.86 0.43
CA LEU A 58 6.32 8.97 -0.42
C LEU A 58 5.06 8.58 -1.20
N GLU A 59 4.95 7.34 -1.69
CA GLU A 59 3.73 6.83 -2.34
C GLU A 59 2.54 6.81 -1.35
N ARG A 60 2.76 6.33 -0.12
CA ARG A 60 1.77 6.40 0.96
C ARG A 60 1.35 7.83 1.25
N ALA A 61 2.31 8.76 1.33
CA ALA A 61 2.01 10.17 1.57
C ALA A 61 1.20 10.80 0.43
N ALA A 62 1.51 10.47 -0.83
CA ALA A 62 0.75 10.94 -1.98
C ALA A 62 -0.71 10.45 -1.94
N TRP A 63 -0.92 9.18 -1.62
CA TRP A 63 -2.25 8.61 -1.42
C TRP A 63 -3.00 9.30 -0.25
N GLN A 64 -2.34 9.53 0.89
CA GLN A 64 -2.92 10.23 2.04
C GLN A 64 -3.36 11.65 1.68
N LEU A 65 -2.53 12.39 0.95
CA LEU A 65 -2.84 13.74 0.47
C LEU A 65 -4.07 13.74 -0.46
N GLN A 66 -4.13 12.80 -1.39
CA GLN A 66 -5.28 12.62 -2.28
C GLN A 66 -6.55 12.20 -1.53
N SER A 67 -6.40 11.51 -0.40
CA SER A 67 -7.47 11.12 0.53
C SER A 67 -7.84 12.23 1.54
N GLY A 68 -7.26 13.43 1.42
CA GLY A 68 -7.64 14.59 2.24
C GLY A 68 -6.77 14.84 3.48
N SER A 69 -5.68 14.09 3.69
CA SER A 69 -4.74 14.37 4.78
C SER A 69 -4.03 15.71 4.59
N THR A 70 -3.64 16.35 5.69
CA THR A 70 -2.83 17.57 5.61
C THR A 70 -1.39 17.27 5.20
N VAL A 71 -0.72 18.27 4.61
CA VAL A 71 0.72 18.15 4.25
C VAL A 71 1.57 17.86 5.48
N THR A 72 1.21 18.43 6.62
CA THR A 72 1.90 18.24 7.89
C THR A 72 1.76 16.79 8.37
N ASP A 73 0.55 16.24 8.38
CA ASP A 73 0.31 14.86 8.82
C ASP A 73 1.00 13.86 7.89
N ALA A 74 0.90 14.06 6.58
CA ALA A 74 1.57 13.22 5.58
C ALA A 74 3.11 13.26 5.73
N ALA A 75 3.69 14.43 6.04
CA ALA A 75 5.13 14.58 6.25
C ALA A 75 5.62 13.75 7.45
N PHE A 76 4.96 13.90 8.60
CA PHE A 76 5.35 13.17 9.80
C PHE A 76 5.05 11.66 9.68
N ALA A 77 3.92 11.27 9.07
CA ALA A 77 3.61 9.87 8.78
C ALA A 77 4.61 9.22 7.82
N ALA A 78 5.24 10.01 6.94
CA ALA A 78 6.32 9.55 6.06
C ALA A 78 7.71 9.56 6.74
N GLY A 79 7.78 9.86 8.04
CA GLY A 79 9.01 9.83 8.84
C GLY A 79 9.96 11.02 8.60
N TYR A 80 9.45 12.17 8.18
CA TYR A 80 10.25 13.37 8.04
C TYR A 80 10.24 14.20 9.33
N ASP A 81 11.40 14.68 9.74
CA ASP A 81 11.56 15.55 10.92
C ASP A 81 11.05 16.97 10.69
N SER A 82 10.84 17.38 9.41
CA SER A 82 10.33 18.69 9.05
C SER A 82 9.48 18.66 7.78
N VAL A 83 8.46 19.51 7.77
CA VAL A 83 7.55 19.66 6.62
C VAL A 83 8.32 20.17 5.38
N GLU A 84 9.30 21.05 5.55
CA GLU A 84 10.13 21.58 4.47
C GLU A 84 11.01 20.49 3.84
N GLY A 85 11.55 19.59 4.66
CA GLY A 85 12.31 18.43 4.20
C GLY A 85 11.44 17.51 3.34
N PHE A 86 10.24 17.23 3.82
CA PHE A 86 9.24 16.46 3.08
C PHE A 86 8.87 17.13 1.75
N ILE A 87 8.49 18.42 1.76
CA ILE A 87 8.09 19.15 0.54
C ILE A 87 9.18 19.05 -0.53
N ARG A 88 10.45 19.25 -0.15
CA ARG A 88 11.57 19.13 -1.10
C ARG A 88 11.74 17.72 -1.67
N ALA A 89 11.61 16.69 -0.81
CA ALA A 89 11.73 15.31 -1.24
C ALA A 89 10.55 14.90 -2.14
N PHE A 90 9.34 15.29 -1.76
CA PHE A 90 8.12 15.03 -2.50
C PHE A 90 8.13 15.70 -3.89
N ALA A 91 8.47 17.00 -3.94
CA ALA A 91 8.55 17.72 -5.20
C ALA A 91 9.61 17.15 -6.15
N ARG A 92 10.72 16.62 -5.60
CA ARG A 92 11.74 15.94 -6.42
C ARG A 92 11.23 14.62 -6.99
N ALA A 93 10.38 13.89 -6.25
CA ALA A 93 9.86 12.61 -6.66
C ALA A 93 8.71 12.74 -7.66
N TYR A 94 7.76 13.64 -7.41
CA TYR A 94 6.53 13.78 -8.21
C TYR A 94 6.55 14.94 -9.22
N GLY A 95 7.55 15.81 -9.18
CA GLY A 95 7.58 17.03 -10.00
C GLY A 95 6.59 18.12 -9.54
N HIS A 96 5.84 17.87 -8.49
CA HIS A 96 4.82 18.77 -7.92
C HIS A 96 5.00 18.89 -6.41
N SER A 97 4.66 20.06 -5.85
CA SER A 97 4.60 20.18 -4.38
C SER A 97 3.41 19.36 -3.83
N PRO A 98 3.47 18.92 -2.56
CA PRO A 98 2.37 18.14 -1.95
C PRO A 98 0.99 18.80 -2.05
N SER A 99 0.94 20.14 -1.88
CA SER A 99 -0.29 20.94 -1.98
C SER A 99 -0.80 21.14 -3.41
N GLN A 100 -0.01 20.80 -4.41
CA GLN A 100 -0.30 20.97 -5.84
C GLN A 100 -0.35 19.62 -6.58
N LEU A 101 -0.35 18.49 -5.87
CA LEU A 101 -0.44 17.18 -6.49
C LEU A 101 -1.82 17.04 -7.16
N PRO A 102 -1.89 16.94 -8.50
CA PRO A 102 -3.18 16.75 -9.17
C PRO A 102 -3.79 15.39 -8.80
N ALA A 103 -5.10 15.34 -8.62
CA ALA A 103 -5.82 14.10 -8.35
C ALA A 103 -5.68 13.05 -9.48
N THR A 104 -5.33 13.51 -10.69
CA THR A 104 -5.09 12.65 -11.86
C THR A 104 -3.71 12.01 -11.90
N VAL A 105 -2.77 12.48 -11.06
CA VAL A 105 -1.44 11.87 -10.95
C VAL A 105 -1.54 10.65 -10.04
N GLY A 106 -1.14 9.49 -10.53
CA GLY A 106 -1.05 8.28 -9.72
C GLY A 106 -0.11 8.47 -8.54
N HIS A 107 -0.38 7.79 -7.43
CA HIS A 107 0.49 7.87 -6.25
C HIS A 107 1.74 6.97 -6.34
N TRP A 108 1.85 6.12 -7.35
CA TRP A 108 3.01 5.25 -7.55
C TRP A 108 4.16 5.99 -8.26
N LEU A 109 5.35 5.75 -7.78
CA LEU A 109 6.60 6.21 -8.37
C LEU A 109 7.25 5.07 -9.17
N PRO A 110 8.13 5.35 -10.15
CA PRO A 110 8.86 4.30 -10.85
C PRO A 110 9.58 3.35 -9.88
N SER A 111 9.34 2.05 -10.04
CA SER A 111 9.89 0.97 -9.22
C SER A 111 10.64 -0.02 -10.10
N PRO A 112 11.87 -0.43 -9.74
CA PRO A 112 12.62 -1.41 -10.53
C PRO A 112 11.96 -2.79 -10.64
N ASN A 113 11.27 -3.22 -9.59
CA ASN A 113 10.65 -4.55 -9.48
C ASN A 113 9.15 -4.47 -9.14
N GLY A 114 8.48 -3.38 -9.51
CA GLY A 114 7.04 -3.24 -9.33
C GLY A 114 6.53 -3.28 -7.89
N LEU A 115 7.38 -3.03 -6.88
CA LEU A 115 6.97 -2.97 -5.48
C LEU A 115 6.38 -1.60 -5.16
N HIS A 116 5.10 -1.52 -4.86
CA HIS A 116 4.39 -0.27 -4.61
C HIS A 116 3.60 -0.28 -3.31
N PHE A 117 3.30 0.93 -2.79
CA PHE A 117 2.29 1.10 -1.76
C PHE A 117 0.90 0.88 -2.37
N HIS A 118 0.09 0.07 -1.71
CA HIS A 118 -1.32 -0.12 -2.03
C HIS A 118 -2.17 -0.08 -0.76
N SER A 119 -3.17 0.78 -0.70
CA SER A 119 -4.10 0.85 0.43
C SER A 119 -5.17 -0.26 0.29
N PRO A 120 -5.56 -0.95 1.37
CA PRO A 120 -5.12 -0.84 2.76
C PRO A 120 -3.83 -1.60 3.10
N THR A 121 -3.28 -2.35 2.16
CA THR A 121 -2.03 -3.10 2.33
C THR A 121 -0.82 -2.19 2.13
N VAL A 122 0.31 -2.60 2.66
CA VAL A 122 1.53 -1.77 2.63
C VAL A 122 2.32 -1.95 1.34
N LEU A 123 2.12 -3.07 0.61
CA LEU A 123 2.88 -3.38 -0.60
C LEU A 123 2.03 -4.14 -1.62
N TYR A 124 2.10 -3.68 -2.85
CA TYR A 124 1.69 -4.37 -4.07
C TYR A 124 2.93 -4.67 -4.91
N ILE A 125 3.02 -5.88 -5.46
CA ILE A 125 4.10 -6.29 -6.36
C ILE A 125 3.52 -6.38 -7.76
N GLU A 126 3.95 -5.49 -8.64
CA GLU A 126 3.65 -5.59 -10.06
C GLU A 126 4.79 -6.38 -10.72
N ASP A 127 4.52 -7.64 -11.06
CA ASP A 127 5.50 -8.49 -11.76
C ASP A 127 5.69 -8.01 -13.19
N GLY A 128 6.77 -7.27 -13.43
CA GLY A 128 7.16 -6.75 -14.73
C GLY A 128 7.86 -7.79 -15.64
N HIS A 129 7.68 -9.09 -15.44
CA HIS A 129 8.18 -10.13 -16.34
C HIS A 129 7.10 -10.62 -17.30
N GLU A 130 7.27 -10.30 -18.57
CA GLU A 130 6.38 -10.66 -19.67
C GLU A 130 6.16 -12.18 -19.91
N GLU A 131 6.73 -13.07 -19.11
CA GLU A 131 6.59 -14.53 -19.28
C GLU A 131 5.62 -15.24 -18.32
N SER A 132 4.96 -14.52 -17.39
CA SER A 132 4.09 -15.13 -16.38
C SER A 132 2.68 -14.50 -16.28
N THR A 133 2.17 -13.90 -17.31
CA THR A 133 0.87 -13.20 -17.28
C THR A 133 -0.30 -14.11 -16.89
N GLY A 134 -0.18 -15.42 -17.08
CA GLY A 134 -1.21 -16.39 -16.71
C GLY A 134 -1.27 -16.70 -15.20
N ASP A 135 -0.12 -16.84 -14.56
CA ASP A 135 -0.04 -17.28 -13.16
C ASP A 135 -0.32 -16.15 -12.17
N VAL A 136 0.12 -14.92 -12.47
CA VAL A 136 -0.11 -13.75 -11.63
C VAL A 136 -1.59 -13.35 -11.66
N LEU A 137 -2.19 -13.34 -12.85
CA LEU A 137 -3.64 -13.09 -12.98
C LEU A 137 -4.46 -14.17 -12.26
N ALA A 138 -4.05 -15.43 -12.36
CA ALA A 138 -4.69 -16.55 -11.67
C ALA A 138 -4.53 -16.44 -10.14
N LEU A 139 -3.36 -16.02 -9.63
CA LEU A 139 -3.11 -15.78 -8.21
C LEU A 139 -3.89 -14.56 -7.71
N GLN A 140 -3.97 -13.49 -8.48
CA GLN A 140 -4.76 -12.30 -8.13
C GLN A 140 -6.25 -12.62 -8.10
N VAL A 141 -6.77 -13.35 -9.09
CA VAL A 141 -8.17 -13.83 -9.11
C VAL A 141 -8.44 -14.80 -7.95
N GLN A 142 -7.48 -15.66 -7.58
CA GLN A 142 -7.62 -16.54 -6.41
C GLN A 142 -7.61 -15.76 -5.09
N HIS A 143 -6.78 -14.72 -4.96
CA HIS A 143 -6.74 -13.85 -3.79
C HIS A 143 -8.04 -13.07 -3.66
N ASP A 144 -8.47 -12.42 -4.72
CA ASP A 144 -9.72 -11.67 -4.76
C ASP A 144 -10.92 -12.59 -4.47
N ALA A 145 -10.94 -13.80 -5.00
CA ALA A 145 -11.99 -14.79 -4.74
C ALA A 145 -11.98 -15.28 -3.29
N ALA A 146 -10.79 -15.44 -2.66
CA ALA A 146 -10.67 -15.83 -1.26
C ALA A 146 -11.12 -14.70 -0.32
N ASP A 147 -10.76 -13.46 -0.63
CA ASP A 147 -11.15 -12.27 0.14
C ASP A 147 -12.65 -12.00 0.02
N ILE A 148 -13.22 -12.11 -1.17
CA ILE A 148 -14.67 -12.04 -1.41
C ILE A 148 -15.38 -13.20 -0.67
N GLY A 149 -14.83 -14.39 -0.71
CA GLY A 149 -15.37 -15.54 0.03
C GLY A 149 -15.38 -15.33 1.54
N ALA A 150 -14.32 -14.77 2.11
CA ALA A 150 -14.22 -14.43 3.53
C ALA A 150 -15.21 -13.32 3.92
N LEU A 151 -15.35 -12.29 3.07
CA LEU A 151 -16.35 -11.24 3.24
C LEU A 151 -17.78 -11.78 3.18
N LEU A 152 -18.10 -12.63 2.21
CA LEU A 152 -19.41 -13.27 2.10
C LEU A 152 -19.72 -14.10 3.35
N ALA A 153 -18.77 -14.93 3.82
CA ALA A 153 -18.95 -15.70 5.03
C ALA A 153 -19.17 -14.83 6.28
N ALA A 154 -18.49 -13.68 6.36
CA ALA A 154 -18.69 -12.72 7.46
C ALA A 154 -20.06 -12.04 7.41
N VAL A 155 -20.67 -11.90 6.22
CA VAL A 155 -21.97 -11.23 6.05
C VAL A 155 -23.15 -12.20 6.13
N GLU A 156 -22.95 -13.50 5.85
CA GLU A 156 -24.01 -14.53 5.86
C GLU A 156 -24.75 -14.63 7.21
N GLY A 157 -24.07 -14.33 8.31
CA GLY A 157 -24.65 -14.36 9.66
C GLY A 157 -25.36 -13.07 10.08
N LEU A 158 -25.35 -12.01 9.26
CA LEU A 158 -25.92 -10.73 9.61
C LEU A 158 -27.41 -10.62 9.25
N SER A 159 -28.18 -9.96 10.13
CA SER A 159 -29.55 -9.57 9.78
C SER A 159 -29.55 -8.53 8.66
N ALA A 160 -30.67 -8.44 7.90
CA ALA A 160 -30.84 -7.44 6.85
C ALA A 160 -30.72 -5.99 7.38
N GLU A 161 -31.04 -5.77 8.63
CA GLU A 161 -30.87 -4.48 9.33
C GLU A 161 -29.40 -4.17 9.57
N GLU A 162 -28.64 -5.12 10.14
CA GLU A 162 -27.21 -4.99 10.38
C GLU A 162 -26.42 -4.82 9.07
N TYR A 163 -26.81 -5.52 8.02
CA TYR A 163 -26.17 -5.44 6.71
C TYR A 163 -26.34 -4.04 6.05
N ARG A 164 -27.47 -3.38 6.25
CA ARG A 164 -27.78 -2.04 5.72
C ARG A 164 -27.43 -0.91 6.69
N LYS A 165 -27.05 -1.21 7.91
CA LYS A 165 -26.70 -0.20 8.92
C LYS A 165 -25.56 0.68 8.46
N VAL A 166 -25.77 2.00 8.47
CA VAL A 166 -24.70 2.98 8.24
C VAL A 166 -23.68 2.88 9.37
N ARG A 167 -22.42 2.58 9.02
CA ARG A 167 -21.31 2.42 9.95
C ARG A 167 -20.26 3.51 9.77
N LEU A 168 -20.11 4.01 8.56
CA LEU A 168 -19.12 5.00 8.15
C LEU A 168 -19.80 6.15 7.39
N ALA A 169 -20.60 6.94 8.10
CA ALA A 169 -21.32 8.06 7.51
C ALA A 169 -20.36 9.01 6.76
N GLY A 170 -20.69 9.34 5.50
CA GLY A 170 -19.87 10.18 4.63
C GLY A 170 -18.69 9.45 3.95
N SER A 171 -18.56 8.13 4.09
CA SER A 171 -17.54 7.38 3.38
C SER A 171 -17.86 7.27 1.89
N THR A 172 -17.03 7.90 1.06
CA THR A 172 -17.09 7.85 -0.40
C THR A 172 -15.69 7.56 -0.93
N PRO A 173 -15.28 6.28 -1.02
CA PRO A 173 -13.92 5.91 -1.45
C PRO A 173 -13.61 6.41 -2.86
N ARG A 174 -14.62 6.45 -3.72
CA ARG A 174 -14.55 6.99 -5.09
C ARG A 174 -15.73 7.89 -5.36
N HIS A 175 -15.48 9.15 -5.73
CA HIS A 175 -16.52 10.16 -5.91
C HIS A 175 -17.52 9.85 -7.04
N TRP A 176 -17.21 8.91 -7.94
CA TRP A 176 -18.09 8.49 -9.04
C TRP A 176 -18.92 7.23 -8.72
N ASP A 177 -18.56 6.46 -7.66
CA ASP A 177 -19.24 5.20 -7.33
C ASP A 177 -20.35 5.36 -6.27
N GLY A 178 -20.46 6.54 -5.67
CA GLY A 178 -21.39 6.79 -4.58
C GLY A 178 -20.84 6.40 -3.20
N PRO A 179 -21.68 6.45 -2.14
CA PRO A 179 -21.22 6.24 -0.78
C PRO A 179 -21.05 4.77 -0.41
N ASP A 180 -20.00 4.46 0.35
CA ASP A 180 -19.73 3.17 0.99
C ASP A 180 -19.95 3.26 2.51
N GLU A 181 -21.12 3.66 2.92
CA GLU A 181 -21.47 3.89 4.32
C GLU A 181 -21.92 2.63 5.06
N SER A 182 -22.33 1.60 4.33
CA SER A 182 -22.84 0.33 4.86
C SER A 182 -22.20 -0.86 4.16
N LEU A 183 -22.25 -2.03 4.79
CA LEU A 183 -21.77 -3.28 4.18
C LEU A 183 -22.51 -3.60 2.89
N ALA A 184 -23.80 -3.24 2.79
CA ALA A 184 -24.58 -3.43 1.59
C ALA A 184 -24.04 -2.64 0.39
N GLN A 185 -23.59 -1.40 0.61
CA GLN A 185 -22.99 -0.56 -0.42
C GLN A 185 -21.61 -1.04 -0.83
N VAL A 186 -20.76 -1.38 0.16
CA VAL A 186 -19.44 -1.97 -0.12
C VAL A 186 -19.56 -3.24 -0.96
N MET A 187 -20.44 -4.16 -0.58
CA MET A 187 -20.63 -5.42 -1.31
C MET A 187 -21.21 -5.17 -2.71
N TRP A 188 -22.09 -4.19 -2.85
CA TRP A 188 -22.63 -3.81 -4.17
C TRP A 188 -21.52 -3.30 -5.10
N HIS A 189 -20.63 -2.43 -4.60
CA HIS A 189 -19.50 -1.92 -5.38
C HIS A 189 -18.48 -3.02 -5.75
N LEU A 190 -18.19 -3.95 -4.84
CA LEU A 190 -17.30 -5.09 -5.14
C LEU A 190 -17.82 -5.96 -6.29
N VAL A 191 -19.13 -6.09 -6.42
CA VAL A 191 -19.75 -6.92 -7.48
C VAL A 191 -19.92 -6.16 -8.80
N HIS A 192 -20.10 -4.83 -8.76
CA HIS A 192 -20.46 -4.03 -9.94
C HIS A 192 -19.32 -3.14 -10.47
N SER A 193 -18.18 -3.07 -9.79
CA SER A 193 -17.01 -2.26 -10.22
C SER A 193 -16.15 -2.94 -11.31
N THR A 194 -16.68 -3.93 -12.02
CA THR A 194 -15.94 -4.68 -13.07
C THR A 194 -16.27 -4.21 -14.49
N GLU A 195 -16.79 -2.99 -14.66
CA GLU A 195 -16.94 -2.36 -15.98
C GLU A 195 -16.01 -1.17 -16.18
#